data_3e22079d2c1ace08842e0869612fafb1
#
_entry.id   3e22079d2c1ace08842e0869612fafb1
#
_cell.length_a   1.000
_cell.length_b   1.000
_cell.length_c   1.000
_cell.angle_alpha   90.00
_cell.angle_beta   90.00
_cell.angle_gamma   90.00
#
_symmetry.space_group_name_H-M   'P 1'
#
loop_
_entity.id
_entity.type
_entity.pdbx_description
1 polymer ?
#
loop_
_entity_poly.entity_id
_entity_poly.type
_entity_poly.pdbx_seq_one_letter_code
_entity_poly.pdbx_strand_id
1 'polypeptide(L)'
;MSEKKKFTVYVGSVALCVGVAVLLHYVSFTNPYLQSVCHLLRPFIYIGLYLVWAVSFQKRIIQKEARRCLIMIAAMIVFWMLIRMCKFEIPYEMPTALRYAWYLYYIPMVLLPTVSLYLAFYIRQPENYKLPERRCLLFCPALFLIGIVLTNDLHQLVFTFPEGRLGEAASYEVGVYGYGAMYYAIVAWDLGCLLAALLIILLRCRKIKNRKMLWMPFGAYGLSVVYGIAYYLNLPFWKIFSSDMTAALCLLFALIIESCIQCGLIPSNTGYAQLFAASTISAQITDQSGKYIYQSQDSEYIVPEIVRQVVQSPIMLENGIRLSGKPILGGYVLWKENLSELQEIVRELEDRKEELKDANLIEE
;
A
#
# COMPACT_ATOMS: atom_id res chain seq x y z
N MET A 1 9.58 -2.27 22.31
CA MET A 1 8.84 -1.01 22.03
C MET A 1 7.44 -1.40 21.56
N SER A 2 6.39 -0.90 22.20
CA SER A 2 4.99 -1.19 21.84
C SER A 2 4.71 -0.88 20.37
N GLU A 3 3.89 -1.69 19.68
CA GLU A 3 3.48 -1.48 18.28
C GLU A 3 2.91 -0.08 18.04
N LYS A 4 2.10 0.44 18.98
CA LYS A 4 1.60 1.81 18.94
C LYS A 4 2.74 2.84 18.92
N LYS A 5 3.79 2.61 19.71
CA LYS A 5 4.94 3.51 19.78
C LYS A 5 5.76 3.47 18.49
N LYS A 6 5.90 2.29 17.86
CA LYS A 6 6.54 2.14 16.54
C LYS A 6 5.76 2.90 15.45
N PHE A 7 4.44 2.75 15.45
CA PHE A 7 3.56 3.46 14.50
C PHE A 7 3.64 4.98 14.68
N THR A 8 3.57 5.48 15.93
CA THR A 8 3.68 6.91 16.20
C THR A 8 5.04 7.48 15.75
N VAL A 9 6.13 6.74 16.00
CA VAL A 9 7.48 7.15 15.53
C VAL A 9 7.54 7.17 14.01
N TYR A 10 6.97 6.16 13.34
CA TYR A 10 6.92 6.12 11.87
C TYR A 10 6.14 7.30 11.29
N VAL A 11 4.92 7.56 11.78
CA VAL A 11 4.11 8.69 11.33
C VAL A 11 4.81 10.02 11.62
N GLY A 12 5.43 10.16 12.79
CA GLY A 12 6.20 11.35 13.16
C GLY A 12 7.40 11.58 12.24
N SER A 13 8.14 10.52 11.87
CA SER A 13 9.28 10.64 10.95
C SER A 13 8.84 11.03 9.53
N VAL A 14 7.73 10.46 9.03
CA VAL A 14 7.16 10.84 7.72
C VAL A 14 6.71 12.28 7.75
N ALA A 15 5.98 12.71 8.79
CA ALA A 15 5.53 14.09 8.94
C ALA A 15 6.71 15.08 9.00
N LEU A 16 7.78 14.71 9.70
CA LEU A 16 9.01 15.51 9.76
C LEU A 16 9.67 15.65 8.38
N CYS A 17 9.83 14.55 7.64
CA CYS A 17 10.41 14.57 6.30
C CYS A 17 9.58 15.42 5.33
N VAL A 18 8.24 15.29 5.36
CA VAL A 18 7.34 16.12 4.57
C VAL A 18 7.45 17.59 4.99
N GLY A 19 7.48 17.88 6.29
CA GLY A 19 7.68 19.23 6.82
C GLY A 19 8.97 19.87 6.34
N VAL A 20 10.08 19.12 6.40
CA VAL A 20 11.38 19.57 5.86
C VAL A 20 11.30 19.84 4.37
N ALA A 21 10.70 18.95 3.59
CA ALA A 21 10.53 19.14 2.14
C ALA A 21 9.68 20.38 1.80
N VAL A 22 8.64 20.66 2.60
CA VAL A 22 7.82 21.87 2.46
C VAL A 22 8.63 23.11 2.84
N LEU A 23 9.36 23.09 3.94
CA LEU A 23 10.21 24.20 4.37
C LEU A 23 11.27 24.55 3.32
N LEU A 24 11.93 23.56 2.72
CA LEU A 24 12.90 23.75 1.64
C LEU A 24 12.30 24.46 0.42
N HIS A 25 10.99 24.42 0.23
CA HIS A 25 10.34 25.15 -0.84
C HIS A 25 10.27 26.66 -0.59
N TYR A 26 10.14 27.08 0.67
CA TYR A 26 9.99 28.49 1.03
C TYR A 26 11.30 29.18 1.41
N VAL A 27 12.35 28.39 1.62
CA VAL A 27 13.68 28.94 1.92
C VAL A 27 14.30 29.42 0.63
N SER A 28 14.58 30.73 0.54
CA SER A 28 15.35 31.34 -0.53
C SER A 28 16.76 31.68 -0.06
N PHE A 29 17.74 31.24 -0.80
CA PHE A 29 19.14 31.55 -0.53
C PHE A 29 19.66 32.56 -1.54
N THR A 30 20.47 33.51 -1.06
CA THR A 30 21.16 34.50 -1.93
C THR A 30 22.22 33.81 -2.81
N ASN A 31 22.73 32.67 -2.36
CA ASN A 31 23.71 31.87 -3.12
C ASN A 31 22.97 30.94 -4.11
N PRO A 32 23.18 31.07 -5.43
CA PRO A 32 22.49 30.27 -6.45
C PRO A 32 22.78 28.76 -6.35
N TYR A 33 23.99 28.37 -5.89
CA TYR A 33 24.34 26.96 -5.69
C TYR A 33 23.54 26.33 -4.56
N LEU A 34 23.39 27.04 -3.42
CA LEU A 34 22.56 26.57 -2.29
C LEU A 34 21.08 26.47 -2.70
N GLN A 35 20.60 27.43 -3.49
CA GLN A 35 19.24 27.41 -4.01
C GLN A 35 19.01 26.18 -4.88
N SER A 36 19.90 25.88 -5.83
CA SER A 36 19.81 24.67 -6.68
C SER A 36 19.86 23.38 -5.86
N VAL A 37 20.73 23.29 -4.87
CA VAL A 37 20.80 22.11 -3.98
C VAL A 37 19.48 21.91 -3.24
N CYS A 38 18.85 22.97 -2.72
CA CYS A 38 17.56 22.87 -2.03
C CYS A 38 16.44 22.44 -2.98
N HIS A 39 16.43 22.94 -4.21
CA HIS A 39 15.47 22.52 -5.24
C HIS A 39 15.58 21.03 -5.58
N LEU A 40 16.80 20.50 -5.67
CA LEU A 40 17.05 19.08 -5.90
C LEU A 40 16.77 18.20 -4.67
N LEU A 41 17.14 18.66 -3.48
CA LEU A 41 16.98 17.87 -2.25
C LEU A 41 15.51 17.53 -1.94
N ARG A 42 14.60 18.44 -2.23
CA ARG A 42 13.16 18.29 -1.99
C ARG A 42 12.55 17.07 -2.70
N PRO A 43 12.64 16.90 -4.03
CA PRO A 43 12.13 15.71 -4.70
C PRO A 43 12.83 14.43 -4.25
N PHE A 44 14.11 14.46 -3.89
CA PHE A 44 14.82 13.30 -3.36
C PHE A 44 14.24 12.83 -2.00
N ILE A 45 13.84 13.75 -1.13
CA ILE A 45 13.17 13.40 0.13
C ILE A 45 11.87 12.65 -0.17
N TYR A 46 11.03 13.14 -1.09
CA TYR A 46 9.79 12.48 -1.47
C TYR A 46 10.03 11.11 -2.12
N ILE A 47 10.98 11.03 -3.06
CA ILE A 47 11.37 9.77 -3.71
C ILE A 47 11.82 8.75 -2.66
N GLY A 48 12.68 9.16 -1.72
CA GLY A 48 13.14 8.31 -0.62
C GLY A 48 11.99 7.79 0.24
N LEU A 49 11.03 8.65 0.61
CA LEU A 49 9.83 8.26 1.34
C LEU A 49 8.99 7.22 0.59
N TYR A 50 8.73 7.42 -0.70
CA TYR A 50 7.95 6.49 -1.51
C TYR A 50 8.67 5.16 -1.76
N LEU A 51 10.00 5.15 -1.88
CA LEU A 51 10.79 3.92 -1.99
C LEU A 51 10.72 3.10 -0.70
N VAL A 52 10.91 3.74 0.46
CA VAL A 52 10.76 3.08 1.76
C VAL A 52 9.33 2.53 1.93
N TRP A 53 8.33 3.30 1.52
CA TRP A 53 6.93 2.87 1.52
C TRP A 53 6.70 1.65 0.63
N ALA A 54 7.22 1.65 -0.60
CA ALA A 54 7.14 0.52 -1.53
C ALA A 54 7.80 -0.75 -0.96
N VAL A 55 8.98 -0.63 -0.36
CA VAL A 55 9.66 -1.76 0.30
C VAL A 55 8.85 -2.30 1.47
N SER A 56 8.15 -1.44 2.20
CA SER A 56 7.29 -1.84 3.32
C SER A 56 6.17 -2.80 2.89
N PHE A 57 5.65 -2.67 1.66
CA PHE A 57 4.57 -3.55 1.16
C PHE A 57 4.99 -5.00 1.05
N GLN A 58 6.27 -5.29 0.74
CA GLN A 58 6.77 -6.65 0.65
C GLN A 58 6.63 -7.39 1.99
N LYS A 59 6.79 -6.67 3.10
CA LYS A 59 6.70 -7.24 4.45
C LYS A 59 5.30 -7.18 5.04
N ARG A 60 4.49 -6.18 4.67
CA ARG A 60 3.19 -5.89 5.31
C ARG A 60 2.00 -6.53 4.59
N ILE A 61 2.03 -6.62 3.26
CA ILE A 61 0.87 -7.03 2.47
C ILE A 61 0.92 -8.52 2.18
N ILE A 62 -0.12 -9.24 2.59
CA ILE A 62 -0.20 -10.68 2.49
C ILE A 62 -0.57 -11.10 1.06
N GLN A 63 -1.60 -10.50 0.48
CA GLN A 63 -2.13 -10.84 -0.83
C GLN A 63 -1.16 -10.43 -1.95
N LYS A 64 -0.63 -11.39 -2.71
CA LYS A 64 0.39 -11.17 -3.76
C LYS A 64 -0.03 -10.16 -4.82
N GLU A 65 -1.26 -10.28 -5.33
CA GLU A 65 -1.75 -9.42 -6.42
C GLU A 65 -1.99 -7.98 -5.94
N ALA A 66 -2.59 -7.80 -4.76
CA ALA A 66 -2.73 -6.47 -4.15
C ALA A 66 -1.35 -5.83 -3.89
N ARG A 67 -0.37 -6.62 -3.43
CA ARG A 67 1.02 -6.16 -3.24
C ARG A 67 1.67 -5.70 -4.53
N ARG A 68 1.47 -6.43 -5.65
CA ARG A 68 1.96 -6.02 -6.98
C ARG A 68 1.36 -4.69 -7.41
N CYS A 69 0.03 -4.52 -7.26
CA CYS A 69 -0.64 -3.25 -7.57
C CYS A 69 -0.09 -2.09 -6.72
N LEU A 70 0.12 -2.31 -5.42
CA LEU A 70 0.68 -1.29 -4.52
C LEU A 70 2.11 -0.90 -4.88
N ILE A 71 2.95 -1.87 -5.26
CA ILE A 71 4.30 -1.60 -5.75
C ILE A 71 4.25 -0.82 -7.07
N MET A 72 3.34 -1.17 -7.99
CA MET A 72 3.13 -0.43 -9.24
C MET A 72 2.73 1.03 -8.95
N ILE A 73 1.79 1.26 -8.04
CA ILE A 73 1.37 2.60 -7.62
C ILE A 73 2.55 3.39 -7.07
N ALA A 74 3.33 2.81 -6.15
CA ALA A 74 4.51 3.46 -5.61
C ALA A 74 5.56 3.76 -6.69
N ALA A 75 5.79 2.85 -7.62
CA ALA A 75 6.68 3.05 -8.77
C ALA A 75 6.20 4.18 -9.68
N MET A 76 4.89 4.27 -9.95
CA MET A 76 4.31 5.37 -10.73
C MET A 76 4.47 6.72 -10.02
N ILE A 77 4.30 6.77 -8.71
CA ILE A 77 4.53 7.99 -7.91
C ILE A 77 6.01 8.41 -7.99
N VAL A 78 6.94 7.46 -7.79
CA VAL A 78 8.39 7.74 -7.92
C VAL A 78 8.72 8.23 -9.34
N PHE A 79 8.18 7.57 -10.36
CA PHE A 79 8.37 7.97 -11.75
C PHE A 79 7.83 9.39 -12.00
N TRP A 80 6.67 9.74 -11.45
CA TRP A 80 6.11 11.09 -11.56
C TRP A 80 7.01 12.14 -10.93
N MET A 81 7.54 11.85 -9.73
CA MET A 81 8.48 12.76 -9.06
C MET A 81 9.80 12.91 -9.83
N LEU A 82 10.30 11.84 -10.46
CA LEU A 82 11.50 11.88 -11.30
C LEU A 82 11.28 12.74 -12.56
N ILE A 83 10.17 12.53 -13.28
CA ILE A 83 9.86 13.36 -14.47
C ILE A 83 9.71 14.82 -14.08
N ARG A 84 9.05 15.08 -12.94
CA ARG A 84 8.92 16.43 -12.42
C ARG A 84 10.28 17.06 -12.16
N MET A 85 11.18 16.34 -11.49
CA MET A 85 12.54 16.81 -11.24
C MET A 85 13.26 17.11 -12.58
N CYS A 86 13.24 16.17 -13.52
CA CYS A 86 13.85 16.37 -14.83
C CYS A 86 13.27 17.59 -15.56
N LYS A 87 11.94 17.79 -15.54
CA LYS A 87 11.30 18.93 -16.20
C LYS A 87 11.81 20.28 -15.69
N PHE A 88 12.07 20.41 -14.40
CA PHE A 88 12.57 21.67 -13.83
C PHE A 88 14.06 21.92 -14.08
N GLU A 89 14.83 20.88 -14.45
CA GLU A 89 16.25 20.96 -14.79
C GLU A 89 16.49 21.10 -16.30
N ILE A 90 15.48 20.86 -17.15
CA ILE A 90 15.60 21.01 -18.61
C ILE A 90 15.64 22.51 -18.95
N PRO A 91 16.70 22.97 -19.68
CA PRO A 91 16.78 24.37 -20.11
C PRO A 91 15.64 24.76 -21.04
N TYR A 92 15.23 26.04 -20.98
CA TYR A 92 14.20 26.60 -21.86
C TYR A 92 14.60 26.59 -23.35
N GLU A 93 15.89 26.48 -23.63
CA GLU A 93 16.43 26.35 -25.01
C GLU A 93 16.10 25.00 -25.66
N MET A 94 15.58 24.02 -24.85
CA MET A 94 15.15 22.71 -25.31
C MET A 94 13.62 22.51 -25.23
N PRO A 95 12.82 23.28 -25.99
CA PRO A 95 11.36 23.31 -25.86
C PRO A 95 10.71 21.94 -26.15
N THR A 96 11.27 21.20 -27.11
CA THR A 96 10.79 19.85 -27.43
C THR A 96 10.98 18.88 -26.26
N ALA A 97 12.15 18.89 -25.61
CA ALA A 97 12.40 18.04 -24.44
C ALA A 97 11.48 18.39 -23.28
N LEU A 98 11.27 19.68 -23.00
CA LEU A 98 10.34 20.17 -21.99
C LEU A 98 8.91 19.72 -22.28
N ARG A 99 8.44 19.82 -23.54
CA ARG A 99 7.10 19.40 -23.94
C ARG A 99 6.89 17.90 -23.76
N TYR A 100 7.85 17.08 -24.19
CA TYR A 100 7.77 15.63 -23.96
C TYR A 100 7.86 15.26 -22.49
N ALA A 101 8.69 15.93 -21.69
CA ALA A 101 8.69 15.76 -20.24
C ALA A 101 7.32 16.09 -19.64
N TRP A 102 6.61 17.09 -20.15
CA TRP A 102 5.24 17.39 -19.73
C TRP A 102 4.24 16.32 -20.18
N TYR A 103 4.33 15.80 -21.42
CA TYR A 103 3.48 14.70 -21.89
C TYR A 103 3.69 13.43 -21.06
N LEU A 104 4.91 13.13 -20.61
CA LEU A 104 5.21 12.00 -19.75
C LEU A 104 4.49 12.06 -18.39
N TYR A 105 4.06 13.25 -17.93
CA TYR A 105 3.23 13.37 -16.71
C TYR A 105 1.91 12.62 -16.81
N TYR A 106 1.38 12.46 -18.02
CA TYR A 106 0.10 11.79 -18.24
C TYR A 106 0.18 10.27 -18.08
N ILE A 107 1.38 9.68 -18.14
CA ILE A 107 1.57 8.26 -17.85
C ILE A 107 1.13 7.95 -16.41
N PRO A 108 1.76 8.50 -15.37
CA PRO A 108 1.31 8.25 -14.00
C PRO A 108 -0.08 8.85 -13.72
N MET A 109 -0.44 9.98 -14.31
CA MET A 109 -1.72 10.63 -14.10
C MET A 109 -2.89 9.72 -14.48
N VAL A 110 -2.82 9.03 -15.61
CA VAL A 110 -3.86 8.11 -16.10
C VAL A 110 -3.75 6.73 -15.45
N LEU A 111 -2.52 6.23 -15.23
CA LEU A 111 -2.33 4.87 -14.69
C LEU A 111 -2.63 4.79 -13.19
N LEU A 112 -2.37 5.82 -12.39
CA LEU A 112 -2.63 5.77 -10.94
C LEU A 112 -4.11 5.52 -10.61
N PRO A 113 -5.09 6.27 -11.18
CA PRO A 113 -6.51 5.98 -11.01
C PRO A 113 -6.90 4.60 -11.53
N THR A 114 -6.35 4.19 -12.69
CA THR A 114 -6.64 2.89 -13.31
C THR A 114 -6.16 1.73 -12.44
N VAL A 115 -4.92 1.77 -11.94
CA VAL A 115 -4.37 0.75 -11.03
C VAL A 115 -5.09 0.77 -9.68
N SER A 116 -5.51 1.95 -9.21
CA SER A 116 -6.29 2.09 -7.97
C SER A 116 -7.67 1.43 -8.10
N LEU A 117 -8.34 1.59 -9.25
CA LEU A 117 -9.58 0.86 -9.54
C LEU A 117 -9.32 -0.65 -9.63
N TYR A 118 -8.24 -1.07 -10.28
CA TYR A 118 -7.88 -2.49 -10.36
C TYR A 118 -7.58 -3.07 -8.97
N LEU A 119 -6.87 -2.34 -8.11
CA LEU A 119 -6.63 -2.69 -6.71
C LEU A 119 -7.94 -2.80 -5.92
N ALA A 120 -8.93 -1.91 -6.15
CA ALA A 120 -10.20 -1.93 -5.45
C ALA A 120 -10.95 -3.26 -5.64
N PHE A 121 -10.74 -3.98 -6.74
CA PHE A 121 -11.31 -5.32 -6.93
C PHE A 121 -10.71 -6.39 -6.02
N TYR A 122 -9.55 -6.17 -5.42
CA TYR A 122 -8.92 -7.08 -4.45
C TYR A 122 -9.33 -6.80 -3.00
N ILE A 123 -9.92 -5.65 -2.73
CA ILE A 123 -10.35 -5.27 -1.38
C ILE A 123 -11.28 -6.34 -0.81
N ARG A 124 -10.97 -6.84 0.40
CA ARG A 124 -11.74 -7.86 1.12
C ARG A 124 -11.94 -9.17 0.34
N GLN A 125 -11.06 -9.50 -0.56
CA GLN A 125 -11.05 -10.81 -1.20
C GLN A 125 -10.11 -11.76 -0.44
N PRO A 126 -10.34 -13.09 -0.53
CA PRO A 126 -9.44 -14.09 0.01
C PRO A 126 -8.00 -13.91 -0.53
N GLU A 127 -7.01 -14.38 0.24
CA GLU A 127 -5.60 -14.25 -0.13
C GLU A 127 -5.27 -14.83 -1.52
N ASN A 128 -5.88 -15.97 -1.86
CA ASN A 128 -5.66 -16.67 -3.13
C ASN A 128 -6.60 -16.20 -4.27
N TYR A 129 -7.34 -15.13 -4.05
CA TYR A 129 -8.27 -14.63 -5.07
C TYR A 129 -7.51 -14.07 -6.27
N LYS A 130 -7.86 -14.56 -7.45
CA LYS A 130 -7.36 -14.06 -8.73
C LYS A 130 -8.51 -13.41 -9.50
N LEU A 131 -8.27 -12.22 -10.02
CA LEU A 131 -9.22 -11.55 -10.90
C LEU A 131 -9.28 -12.27 -12.24
N PRO A 132 -10.47 -12.34 -12.87
CA PRO A 132 -10.59 -12.82 -14.24
C PRO A 132 -9.71 -11.99 -15.19
N GLU A 133 -9.01 -12.65 -16.12
CA GLU A 133 -8.08 -12.01 -17.05
C GLU A 133 -8.75 -10.90 -17.88
N ARG A 134 -10.04 -11.03 -18.18
CA ARG A 134 -10.84 -10.01 -18.87
C ARG A 134 -10.77 -8.62 -18.20
N ARG A 135 -10.50 -8.55 -16.89
CA ARG A 135 -10.36 -7.26 -16.18
C ARG A 135 -9.07 -6.52 -16.52
N CYS A 136 -8.09 -7.19 -17.11
CA CYS A 136 -6.89 -6.52 -17.65
C CYS A 136 -7.26 -5.60 -18.83
N LEU A 137 -8.40 -5.81 -19.51
CA LEU A 137 -8.93 -4.91 -20.53
C LEU A 137 -9.17 -3.48 -20.02
N LEU A 138 -9.26 -3.29 -18.70
CA LEU A 138 -9.33 -1.97 -18.07
C LEU A 138 -8.10 -1.09 -18.41
N PHE A 139 -6.96 -1.70 -18.68
CA PHE A 139 -5.75 -0.96 -19.06
C PHE A 139 -5.76 -0.51 -20.53
N CYS A 140 -6.54 -1.11 -21.40
CA CYS A 140 -6.58 -0.76 -22.83
C CYS A 140 -6.98 0.71 -23.07
N PRO A 141 -8.09 1.24 -22.49
CA PRO A 141 -8.43 2.65 -22.64
C PRO A 141 -7.35 3.57 -22.03
N ALA A 142 -6.77 3.21 -20.90
CA ALA A 142 -5.71 3.99 -20.27
C ALA A 142 -4.47 4.10 -21.17
N LEU A 143 -4.01 2.98 -21.72
CA LEU A 143 -2.86 2.96 -22.64
C LEU A 143 -3.16 3.72 -23.94
N PHE A 144 -4.38 3.62 -24.46
CA PHE A 144 -4.84 4.38 -25.61
C PHE A 144 -4.77 5.90 -25.35
N LEU A 145 -5.31 6.35 -24.21
CA LEU A 145 -5.28 7.76 -23.82
C LEU A 145 -3.84 8.28 -23.65
N ILE A 146 -2.96 7.49 -23.02
CA ILE A 146 -1.53 7.82 -22.91
C ILE A 146 -0.90 7.93 -24.31
N GLY A 147 -1.18 6.99 -25.19
CA GLY A 147 -0.68 7.02 -26.58
C GLY A 147 -1.07 8.30 -27.30
N ILE A 148 -2.33 8.73 -27.18
CA ILE A 148 -2.81 9.99 -27.76
C ILE A 148 -2.07 11.19 -27.16
N VAL A 149 -1.77 11.22 -25.85
CA VAL A 149 -1.00 12.32 -25.26
C VAL A 149 0.42 12.37 -25.82
N LEU A 150 1.10 11.22 -25.87
CA LEU A 150 2.49 11.15 -26.34
C LEU A 150 2.64 11.49 -27.84
N THR A 151 1.57 11.30 -28.62
CA THR A 151 1.53 11.63 -30.05
C THR A 151 0.83 12.96 -30.34
N ASN A 152 0.57 13.78 -29.32
CA ASN A 152 -0.23 15.01 -29.45
C ASN A 152 0.33 16.00 -30.49
N ASP A 153 1.64 16.05 -30.70
CA ASP A 153 2.27 16.91 -31.69
C ASP A 153 1.79 16.64 -33.12
N LEU A 154 1.29 15.40 -33.40
CA LEU A 154 0.82 15.02 -34.75
C LEU A 154 -0.63 15.44 -35.01
N HIS A 155 -1.47 15.55 -33.99
CA HIS A 155 -2.92 15.69 -34.17
C HIS A 155 -3.55 16.77 -33.29
N GLN A 156 -2.87 17.25 -32.24
CA GLN A 156 -3.31 18.27 -31.30
C GLN A 156 -4.73 18.01 -30.70
N LEU A 157 -5.10 16.74 -30.49
CA LEU A 157 -6.42 16.37 -29.94
C LEU A 157 -6.52 16.56 -28.42
N VAL A 158 -5.37 16.55 -27.72
CA VAL A 158 -5.31 16.73 -26.26
C VAL A 158 -5.01 18.19 -25.92
N PHE A 159 -3.96 18.72 -26.54
CA PHE A 159 -3.54 20.12 -26.41
C PHE A 159 -3.46 20.75 -27.78
N THR A 160 -4.10 21.91 -27.91
CA THR A 160 -4.07 22.72 -29.12
C THR A 160 -3.12 23.89 -28.92
N PHE A 161 -2.20 24.09 -29.84
CA PHE A 161 -1.27 25.20 -29.83
C PHE A 161 -1.64 26.21 -30.91
N PRO A 162 -1.52 27.54 -30.67
CA PRO A 162 -1.68 28.54 -31.71
C PRO A 162 -0.71 28.30 -32.86
N GLU A 163 -1.07 28.70 -34.07
CA GLU A 163 -0.27 28.52 -35.25
C GLU A 163 1.17 29.06 -35.06
N GLY A 164 2.15 28.24 -35.40
CA GLY A 164 3.58 28.58 -35.30
C GLY A 164 4.20 28.43 -33.90
N ARG A 165 3.43 28.14 -32.85
CA ARG A 165 3.94 28.06 -31.48
C ARG A 165 4.25 26.66 -30.94
N LEU A 166 4.03 25.63 -31.74
CA LEU A 166 4.27 24.24 -31.30
C LEU A 166 5.71 23.97 -30.83
N GLY A 167 6.69 24.71 -31.35
CA GLY A 167 8.12 24.57 -31.03
C GLY A 167 8.61 25.52 -29.93
N GLU A 168 7.79 26.44 -29.43
CA GLU A 168 8.20 27.44 -28.44
C GLU A 168 8.15 26.93 -27.00
N ALA A 169 9.11 27.36 -26.18
CA ALA A 169 9.16 26.99 -24.77
C ALA A 169 7.92 27.46 -23.98
N ALA A 170 7.38 28.62 -24.34
CA ALA A 170 6.17 29.18 -23.73
C ALA A 170 4.87 28.42 -24.08
N SER A 171 4.91 27.49 -25.06
CA SER A 171 3.72 26.79 -25.55
C SER A 171 3.03 25.89 -24.51
N TYR A 172 3.71 25.55 -23.40
CA TYR A 172 3.16 24.79 -22.29
C TYR A 172 3.02 25.62 -21.00
N GLU A 173 3.15 26.94 -21.08
CA GLU A 173 2.76 27.83 -20.01
C GLU A 173 1.22 28.00 -19.97
N VAL A 174 0.68 28.17 -18.77
CA VAL A 174 -0.78 28.34 -18.58
C VAL A 174 -1.29 29.52 -19.40
N GLY A 175 -2.30 29.26 -20.26
CA GLY A 175 -2.92 30.26 -21.13
C GLY A 175 -2.33 30.36 -22.54
N VAL A 176 -1.27 29.64 -22.86
CA VAL A 176 -0.67 29.63 -24.20
C VAL A 176 -1.18 28.46 -25.06
N TYR A 177 -1.69 27.41 -24.44
CA TYR A 177 -2.31 26.26 -25.12
C TYR A 177 -3.79 26.15 -24.75
N GLY A 178 -4.56 25.53 -25.65
CA GLY A 178 -5.95 25.17 -25.42
C GLY A 178 -6.10 23.68 -25.10
N TYR A 179 -7.25 23.31 -24.51
CA TYR A 179 -7.60 21.92 -24.24
C TYR A 179 -8.46 21.36 -25.37
N GLY A 180 -8.00 20.27 -25.99
CA GLY A 180 -8.76 19.54 -27.00
C GLY A 180 -9.76 18.53 -26.39
N ALA A 181 -10.56 17.89 -27.24
CA ALA A 181 -11.61 16.96 -26.79
C ALA A 181 -11.05 15.76 -25.99
N MET A 182 -9.88 15.24 -26.36
CA MET A 182 -9.26 14.10 -25.67
C MET A 182 -8.74 14.44 -24.27
N TYR A 183 -8.45 15.70 -23.97
CA TYR A 183 -8.15 16.13 -22.60
C TYR A 183 -9.34 15.86 -21.68
N TYR A 184 -10.56 16.21 -22.10
CA TYR A 184 -11.76 15.97 -21.30
C TYR A 184 -12.07 14.47 -21.18
N ALA A 185 -11.74 13.67 -22.21
CA ALA A 185 -11.83 12.21 -22.13
C ALA A 185 -10.87 11.63 -21.07
N ILE A 186 -9.65 12.15 -20.97
CA ILE A 186 -8.68 11.77 -19.92
C ILE A 186 -9.23 12.11 -18.53
N VAL A 187 -9.69 13.34 -18.33
CA VAL A 187 -10.27 13.77 -17.05
C VAL A 187 -11.49 12.92 -16.67
N ALA A 188 -12.37 12.64 -17.65
CA ALA A 188 -13.53 11.77 -17.41
C ALA A 188 -13.13 10.34 -17.05
N TRP A 189 -12.07 9.79 -17.68
CA TRP A 189 -11.51 8.48 -17.36
C TRP A 189 -10.96 8.44 -15.93
N ASP A 190 -10.14 9.41 -15.55
CA ASP A 190 -9.50 9.47 -14.24
C ASP A 190 -10.54 9.61 -13.12
N LEU A 191 -11.50 10.52 -13.28
CA LEU A 191 -12.62 10.69 -12.35
C LEU A 191 -13.49 9.44 -12.30
N GLY A 192 -13.80 8.83 -13.45
CA GLY A 192 -14.55 7.58 -13.55
C GLY A 192 -13.89 6.43 -12.80
N CYS A 193 -12.58 6.26 -12.96
CA CYS A 193 -11.81 5.25 -12.23
C CYS A 193 -11.82 5.49 -10.72
N LEU A 194 -11.60 6.72 -10.28
CA LEU A 194 -11.60 7.07 -8.86
C LEU A 194 -12.99 6.90 -8.22
N LEU A 195 -14.05 7.34 -8.90
CA LEU A 195 -15.43 7.17 -8.44
C LEU A 195 -15.83 5.69 -8.39
N ALA A 196 -15.46 4.90 -9.41
CA ALA A 196 -15.70 3.46 -9.43
C ALA A 196 -14.95 2.75 -8.31
N ALA A 197 -13.69 3.11 -8.05
CA ALA A 197 -12.92 2.57 -6.94
C ALA A 197 -13.57 2.90 -5.59
N LEU A 198 -14.00 4.14 -5.38
CA LEU A 198 -14.70 4.58 -4.19
C LEU A 198 -16.02 3.83 -4.00
N LEU A 199 -16.80 3.64 -5.07
CA LEU A 199 -18.06 2.89 -5.05
C LEU A 199 -17.82 1.43 -4.65
N ILE A 200 -16.80 0.78 -5.21
CA ILE A 200 -16.43 -0.60 -4.85
C ILE A 200 -16.06 -0.67 -3.35
N ILE A 201 -15.29 0.28 -2.85
CA ILE A 201 -14.93 0.36 -1.43
C ILE A 201 -16.20 0.49 -0.59
N LEU A 202 -17.11 1.42 -0.93
CA LEU A 202 -18.37 1.65 -0.22
C LEU A 202 -19.24 0.39 -0.18
N LEU A 203 -19.43 -0.26 -1.33
CA LEU A 203 -20.26 -1.48 -1.42
C LEU A 203 -19.68 -2.63 -0.61
N ARG A 204 -18.35 -2.81 -0.62
CA ARG A 204 -17.68 -3.86 0.15
C ARG A 204 -17.60 -3.57 1.64
N CYS A 205 -17.56 -2.29 2.02
CA CYS A 205 -17.55 -1.85 3.42
C CYS A 205 -18.93 -1.88 4.07
N ARG A 206 -20.01 -1.95 3.30
CA ARG A 206 -21.40 -1.95 3.83
C ARG A 206 -21.67 -3.04 4.87
N LYS A 207 -20.93 -4.17 4.81
CA LYS A 207 -21.05 -5.31 5.72
C LYS A 207 -20.10 -5.25 6.93
N ILE A 208 -19.39 -4.16 7.15
CA ILE A 208 -18.45 -4.04 8.28
C ILE A 208 -19.22 -3.63 9.55
N LYS A 209 -19.08 -4.44 10.61
CA LYS A 209 -19.72 -4.19 11.90
C LYS A 209 -19.13 -2.96 12.62
N ASN A 210 -17.82 -2.72 12.49
CA ASN A 210 -17.12 -1.57 13.08
C ASN A 210 -16.87 -0.48 12.04
N ARG A 211 -17.87 0.36 11.79
CA ARG A 211 -17.80 1.45 10.80
C ARG A 211 -16.87 2.60 11.19
N LYS A 212 -16.47 2.69 12.47
CA LYS A 212 -15.64 3.81 12.95
C LYS A 212 -14.26 3.87 12.29
N MET A 213 -13.69 2.73 11.87
CA MET A 213 -12.39 2.73 11.17
C MET A 213 -12.47 3.24 9.73
N LEU A 214 -13.65 3.24 9.11
CA LEU A 214 -13.82 3.64 7.71
C LEU A 214 -13.75 5.16 7.50
N TRP A 215 -13.80 5.95 8.57
CA TRP A 215 -13.68 7.40 8.43
C TRP A 215 -12.31 7.83 7.85
N MET A 216 -11.25 7.03 8.07
CA MET A 216 -9.90 7.35 7.60
C MET A 216 -9.80 7.40 6.06
N PRO A 217 -10.13 6.34 5.28
CA PRO A 217 -10.08 6.40 3.83
C PRO A 217 -11.08 7.40 3.24
N PHE A 218 -12.28 7.52 3.81
CA PHE A 218 -13.25 8.51 3.32
C PHE A 218 -12.83 9.95 3.66
N GLY A 219 -12.21 10.17 4.82
CA GLY A 219 -11.60 11.45 5.17
C GLY A 219 -10.44 11.82 4.23
N ALA A 220 -9.60 10.86 3.86
CA ALA A 220 -8.52 11.07 2.90
C ALA A 220 -9.06 11.40 1.49
N TYR A 221 -10.11 10.70 1.03
CA TYR A 221 -10.79 11.05 -0.22
C TYR A 221 -11.42 12.45 -0.15
N GLY A 222 -12.12 12.78 0.94
CA GLY A 222 -12.71 14.09 1.16
C GLY A 222 -11.66 15.21 1.13
N LEU A 223 -10.52 14.99 1.78
CA LEU A 223 -9.37 15.91 1.75
C LEU A 223 -8.85 16.11 0.32
N SER A 224 -8.78 15.04 -0.47
CA SER A 224 -8.34 15.11 -1.88
C SER A 224 -9.32 15.92 -2.74
N VAL A 225 -10.62 15.76 -2.52
CA VAL A 225 -11.66 16.55 -3.21
C VAL A 225 -11.57 18.02 -2.81
N VAL A 226 -11.45 18.32 -1.52
CA VAL A 226 -11.28 19.71 -1.02
C VAL A 226 -10.03 20.34 -1.61
N TYR A 227 -8.91 19.59 -1.64
CA TYR A 227 -7.67 20.06 -2.28
C TYR A 227 -7.88 20.38 -3.75
N GLY A 228 -8.51 19.48 -4.52
CA GLY A 228 -8.77 19.67 -5.95
C GLY A 228 -9.67 20.89 -6.22
N ILE A 229 -10.74 21.07 -5.45
CA ILE A 229 -11.64 22.23 -5.56
C ILE A 229 -10.89 23.51 -5.23
N ALA A 230 -10.14 23.55 -4.14
CA ALA A 230 -9.40 24.73 -3.71
C ALA A 230 -8.30 25.12 -4.71
N TYR A 231 -7.64 24.13 -5.33
CA TYR A 231 -6.68 24.35 -6.40
C TYR A 231 -7.35 24.94 -7.64
N TYR A 232 -8.49 24.37 -8.08
CA TYR A 232 -9.23 24.83 -9.26
C TYR A 232 -9.79 26.26 -9.07
N LEU A 233 -10.30 26.57 -7.86
CA LEU A 233 -10.82 27.90 -7.53
C LEU A 233 -9.72 28.94 -7.31
N ASN A 234 -8.44 28.53 -7.33
CA ASN A 234 -7.27 29.42 -7.16
C ASN A 234 -7.37 30.34 -5.93
N LEU A 235 -7.84 29.78 -4.80
CA LEU A 235 -8.04 30.54 -3.56
C LEU A 235 -6.71 31.12 -3.05
N PRO A 236 -6.65 32.42 -2.66
CA PRO A 236 -5.39 33.10 -2.32
C PRO A 236 -4.67 32.44 -1.12
N PHE A 237 -5.42 32.00 -0.12
CA PHE A 237 -4.88 31.25 1.03
C PHE A 237 -4.26 29.90 0.62
N TRP A 238 -4.80 29.30 -0.44
CA TRP A 238 -4.38 27.96 -0.89
C TRP A 238 -3.10 27.98 -1.72
N LYS A 239 -2.69 29.15 -2.25
CA LYS A 239 -1.43 29.29 -3.01
C LYS A 239 -0.21 28.82 -2.22
N ILE A 240 -0.24 28.97 -0.90
CA ILE A 240 0.81 28.50 0.01
C ILE A 240 0.97 26.96 -0.08
N PHE A 241 -0.15 26.22 -0.19
CA PHE A 241 -0.15 24.76 -0.24
C PHE A 241 -0.17 24.20 -1.67
N SER A 242 -0.54 25.00 -2.67
CA SER A 242 -0.69 24.57 -4.08
C SER A 242 0.56 24.74 -4.92
N SER A 243 1.65 25.27 -4.37
CA SER A 243 2.90 25.53 -5.09
C SER A 243 3.51 24.27 -5.72
N ASP A 244 3.14 23.07 -5.25
CA ASP A 244 3.56 21.79 -5.78
C ASP A 244 2.41 20.79 -5.86
N MET A 245 1.55 20.98 -6.86
CA MET A 245 0.39 20.11 -7.10
C MET A 245 0.78 18.64 -7.25
N THR A 246 1.88 18.34 -7.92
CA THR A 246 2.32 16.96 -8.15
C THR A 246 2.66 16.26 -6.83
N ALA A 247 3.47 16.92 -5.98
CA ALA A 247 3.82 16.36 -4.68
C ALA A 247 2.58 16.19 -3.77
N ALA A 248 1.67 17.18 -3.78
CA ALA A 248 0.42 17.11 -3.01
C ALA A 248 -0.47 15.95 -3.47
N LEU A 249 -0.68 15.77 -4.78
CA LEU A 249 -1.44 14.65 -5.31
C LEU A 249 -0.81 13.30 -4.97
N CYS A 250 0.50 13.16 -5.10
CA CYS A 250 1.20 11.94 -4.72
C CYS A 250 1.05 11.61 -3.23
N LEU A 251 1.13 12.62 -2.35
CA LEU A 251 0.89 12.44 -0.90
C LEU A 251 -0.55 12.04 -0.60
N LEU A 252 -1.52 12.65 -1.27
CA LEU A 252 -2.95 12.32 -1.11
C LEU A 252 -3.25 10.89 -1.58
N PHE A 253 -2.68 10.46 -2.71
CA PHE A 253 -2.77 9.07 -3.16
C PHE A 253 -2.18 8.10 -2.14
N ALA A 254 -0.98 8.39 -1.64
CA ALA A 254 -0.34 7.56 -0.62
C ALA A 254 -1.17 7.52 0.67
N LEU A 255 -1.76 8.65 1.09
CA LEU A 255 -2.62 8.74 2.27
C LEU A 255 -3.89 7.90 2.13
N ILE A 256 -4.57 7.93 0.97
CA ILE A 256 -5.75 7.12 0.69
C ILE A 256 -5.41 5.64 0.80
N ILE A 257 -4.33 5.21 0.15
CA ILE A 257 -3.92 3.80 0.13
C ILE A 257 -3.50 3.35 1.53
N GLU A 258 -2.67 4.12 2.23
CA GLU A 258 -2.24 3.78 3.59
C GLU A 258 -3.43 3.69 4.54
N SER A 259 -4.41 4.61 4.43
CA SER A 259 -5.63 4.54 5.22
C SER A 259 -6.45 3.27 4.93
N CYS A 260 -6.51 2.81 3.67
CA CYS A 260 -7.14 1.53 3.31
C CYS A 260 -6.41 0.32 3.93
N ILE A 261 -5.07 0.36 3.99
CA ILE A 261 -4.27 -0.69 4.65
C ILE A 261 -4.52 -0.68 6.16
N GLN A 262 -4.47 0.49 6.80
CA GLN A 262 -4.66 0.62 8.25
C GLN A 262 -6.08 0.23 8.72
N CYS A 263 -7.09 0.45 7.88
CA CYS A 263 -8.46 0.01 8.13
C CYS A 263 -8.69 -1.49 7.89
N GLY A 264 -7.68 -2.24 7.44
CA GLY A 264 -7.81 -3.66 7.10
C GLY A 264 -8.67 -3.93 5.86
N LEU A 265 -8.88 -2.92 5.00
CA LEU A 265 -9.53 -3.11 3.69
C LEU A 265 -8.62 -3.90 2.75
N ILE A 266 -7.32 -3.67 2.85
CA ILE A 266 -6.27 -4.44 2.19
C ILE A 266 -5.65 -5.34 3.26
N PRO A 267 -5.70 -6.69 3.10
CA PRO A 267 -5.15 -7.63 4.06
C PRO A 267 -3.67 -7.39 4.31
N SER A 268 -3.34 -7.09 5.57
CA SER A 268 -1.98 -6.83 6.02
C SER A 268 -1.68 -7.59 7.31
N ASN A 269 -0.41 -7.85 7.59
CA ASN A 269 0.03 -8.52 8.81
C ASN A 269 0.22 -7.57 10.02
N THR A 270 -0.20 -6.31 9.90
CA THR A 270 0.03 -5.29 10.94
C THR A 270 -0.71 -5.56 12.26
N GLY A 271 -1.75 -6.41 12.24
CA GLY A 271 -2.50 -6.82 13.45
C GLY A 271 -2.07 -8.16 14.05
N TYR A 272 -1.18 -8.91 13.41
CA TYR A 272 -0.85 -10.28 13.85
C TYR A 272 -0.19 -10.33 15.22
N ALA A 273 0.69 -9.38 15.53
CA ALA A 273 1.30 -9.31 16.86
C ALA A 273 0.26 -9.18 17.98
N GLN A 274 -0.78 -8.36 17.75
CA GLN A 274 -1.88 -8.19 18.74
C GLN A 274 -2.79 -9.41 18.79
N LEU A 275 -3.07 -10.03 17.64
CA LEU A 275 -3.85 -11.26 17.55
C LEU A 275 -3.15 -12.40 18.30
N PHE A 276 -1.85 -12.57 18.07
CA PHE A 276 -1.04 -13.56 18.77
C PHE A 276 -0.98 -13.28 20.28
N ALA A 277 -0.73 -12.03 20.67
CA ALA A 277 -0.70 -11.65 22.08
C ALA A 277 -2.04 -11.85 22.81
N ALA A 278 -3.17 -11.75 22.08
CA ALA A 278 -4.51 -11.99 22.63
C ALA A 278 -4.98 -13.45 22.50
N SER A 279 -4.20 -14.32 21.84
CA SER A 279 -4.53 -15.73 21.66
C SER A 279 -4.31 -16.50 22.96
N THR A 280 -5.28 -17.32 23.34
CA THR A 280 -5.20 -18.30 24.43
C THR A 280 -4.47 -19.57 24.02
N ILE A 281 -4.20 -19.74 22.71
CA ILE A 281 -3.41 -20.86 22.22
C ILE A 281 -1.94 -20.55 22.48
N SER A 282 -1.25 -21.39 23.24
CA SER A 282 0.19 -21.26 23.45
C SER A 282 0.96 -21.53 22.15
N ALA A 283 1.20 -20.47 21.36
CA ALA A 283 1.84 -20.55 20.06
C ALA A 283 2.92 -19.48 19.87
N GLN A 284 3.93 -19.82 19.07
CA GLN A 284 5.01 -18.91 18.70
C GLN A 284 5.31 -19.00 17.20
N ILE A 285 5.68 -17.87 16.60
CA ILE A 285 6.26 -17.82 15.25
C ILE A 285 7.70 -17.36 15.39
N THR A 286 8.63 -18.15 14.81
CA THR A 286 10.04 -17.85 14.79
C THR A 286 10.52 -17.59 13.35
N ASP A 287 11.64 -16.90 13.21
CA ASP A 287 12.36 -16.81 11.94
C ASP A 287 13.15 -18.11 11.67
N GLN A 288 13.88 -18.16 10.55
CA GLN A 288 14.72 -19.31 10.19
C GLN A 288 15.87 -19.58 11.17
N SER A 289 16.26 -18.58 11.96
CA SER A 289 17.29 -18.70 13.01
C SER A 289 16.73 -19.21 14.34
N GLY A 290 15.40 -19.36 14.46
CA GLY A 290 14.73 -19.76 15.70
C GLY A 290 14.39 -18.58 16.64
N LYS A 291 14.69 -17.33 16.23
CA LYS A 291 14.34 -16.14 17.00
C LYS A 291 12.85 -15.85 16.85
N TYR A 292 12.14 -15.64 17.97
CA TYR A 292 10.70 -15.37 17.94
C TYR A 292 10.37 -14.03 17.25
N ILE A 293 9.32 -14.07 16.42
CA ILE A 293 8.74 -12.91 15.74
C ILE A 293 7.43 -12.52 16.42
N TYR A 294 6.59 -13.52 16.70
CA TYR A 294 5.31 -13.39 17.40
C TYR A 294 5.20 -14.46 18.48
N GLN A 295 4.62 -14.08 19.61
CA GLN A 295 4.46 -14.95 20.77
C GLN A 295 3.09 -14.68 21.41
N SER A 296 2.35 -15.73 21.78
CA SER A 296 1.13 -15.62 22.58
C SER A 296 1.46 -15.36 24.04
N GLN A 297 0.46 -14.88 24.80
CA GLN A 297 0.63 -14.50 26.18
C GLN A 297 1.03 -15.68 27.07
N ASP A 298 0.53 -16.88 26.76
CA ASP A 298 0.75 -18.10 27.53
C ASP A 298 1.90 -18.97 26.97
N SER A 299 2.69 -18.47 26.02
CA SER A 299 3.80 -19.23 25.46
C SER A 299 5.10 -18.92 26.19
N GLU A 300 5.77 -19.95 26.69
CA GLU A 300 7.12 -19.87 27.21
C GLU A 300 8.15 -19.82 26.09
N TYR A 301 9.29 -19.20 26.37
CA TYR A 301 10.39 -19.13 25.41
C TYR A 301 10.92 -20.53 25.08
N ILE A 302 10.93 -20.88 23.82
CA ILE A 302 11.50 -22.13 23.31
C ILE A 302 12.90 -21.82 22.75
N VAL A 303 13.89 -22.57 23.22
CA VAL A 303 15.28 -22.41 22.82
C VAL A 303 15.43 -22.72 21.31
N PRO A 304 16.18 -21.95 20.52
CA PRO A 304 16.31 -22.13 19.08
C PRO A 304 16.76 -23.52 18.63
N GLU A 305 17.56 -24.22 19.46
CA GLU A 305 18.02 -25.57 19.17
C GLU A 305 16.88 -26.58 19.11
N ILE A 306 15.87 -26.42 19.98
CA ILE A 306 14.69 -27.29 20.07
C ILE A 306 13.73 -27.02 18.91
N VAL A 307 13.69 -25.83 18.36
CA VAL A 307 12.78 -25.45 17.26
C VAL A 307 12.92 -26.40 16.07
N ARG A 308 14.16 -26.74 15.68
CA ARG A 308 14.43 -27.62 14.54
C ARG A 308 14.01 -29.07 14.81
N GLN A 309 14.18 -29.54 16.04
CA GLN A 309 13.75 -30.89 16.44
C GLN A 309 12.23 -31.00 16.43
N VAL A 310 11.53 -30.02 17.01
CA VAL A 310 10.06 -29.99 17.09
C VAL A 310 9.40 -29.92 15.70
N VAL A 311 10.04 -29.29 14.74
CA VAL A 311 9.55 -29.22 13.35
C VAL A 311 9.70 -30.55 12.62
N GLN A 312 10.70 -31.38 13.01
CA GLN A 312 10.88 -32.71 12.44
C GLN A 312 9.98 -33.77 13.10
N SER A 313 9.86 -33.70 14.42
CA SER A 313 8.99 -34.59 15.21
C SER A 313 8.45 -33.87 16.44
N PRO A 314 7.13 -33.98 16.75
CA PRO A 314 6.58 -33.43 17.97
C PRO A 314 7.28 -34.00 19.20
N ILE A 315 7.54 -33.15 20.20
CA ILE A 315 8.19 -33.53 21.46
C ILE A 315 7.12 -33.54 22.56
N MET A 316 7.07 -34.63 23.33
CA MET A 316 6.26 -34.70 24.55
C MET A 316 7.06 -34.08 25.69
N LEU A 317 6.47 -33.06 26.32
CA LEU A 317 6.97 -32.45 27.54
C LEU A 317 6.35 -33.12 28.74
N GLU A 318 6.88 -32.82 29.94
CA GLU A 318 6.27 -33.24 31.21
C GLU A 318 4.82 -32.76 31.30
N ASN A 319 3.98 -33.47 32.05
CA ASN A 319 2.55 -33.19 32.26
C ASN A 319 1.63 -33.33 31.03
N GLY A 320 1.96 -34.20 30.06
CA GLY A 320 1.07 -34.46 28.92
C GLY A 320 0.98 -33.33 27.90
N ILE A 321 1.91 -32.39 27.92
CA ILE A 321 1.98 -31.30 26.93
C ILE A 321 2.77 -31.77 25.75
N ARG A 322 2.17 -31.70 24.54
CA ARG A 322 2.82 -31.93 23.26
C ARG A 322 3.24 -30.61 22.63
N LEU A 323 4.53 -30.49 22.33
CA LEU A 323 5.07 -29.37 21.55
C LEU A 323 5.18 -29.81 20.09
N SER A 324 4.47 -29.12 19.22
CA SER A 324 4.42 -29.39 17.77
C SER A 324 4.90 -28.18 17.00
N GLY A 325 5.47 -28.40 15.79
CA GLY A 325 5.91 -27.31 14.93
C GLY A 325 5.75 -27.63 13.46
N LYS A 326 5.58 -26.60 12.63
CA LYS A 326 5.55 -26.70 11.18
C LYS A 326 6.36 -25.57 10.53
N PRO A 327 7.03 -25.87 9.40
CA PRO A 327 7.71 -24.83 8.62
C PRO A 327 6.66 -23.91 7.96
N ILE A 328 6.95 -22.63 7.95
CA ILE A 328 6.18 -21.59 7.25
C ILE A 328 7.12 -20.77 6.36
N LEU A 329 6.58 -19.96 5.48
CA LEU A 329 7.39 -19.09 4.64
C LEU A 329 8.15 -18.07 5.50
N GLY A 330 9.48 -18.25 5.60
CA GLY A 330 10.36 -17.35 6.36
C GLY A 330 10.65 -17.78 7.81
N GLY A 331 10.19 -18.97 8.26
CA GLY A 331 10.44 -19.44 9.63
C GLY A 331 9.65 -20.67 10.03
N TYR A 332 9.29 -20.74 11.29
CA TYR A 332 8.57 -21.86 11.89
C TYR A 332 7.42 -21.36 12.76
N VAL A 333 6.31 -22.11 12.78
CA VAL A 333 5.24 -21.96 13.77
C VAL A 333 5.32 -23.12 14.75
N LEU A 334 5.27 -22.81 16.04
CA LEU A 334 5.32 -23.77 17.16
C LEU A 334 4.08 -23.57 18.00
N TRP A 335 3.49 -24.64 18.53
CA TRP A 335 2.35 -24.57 19.43
C TRP A 335 2.42 -25.72 20.46
N LYS A 336 1.86 -25.43 21.63
CA LYS A 336 1.69 -26.41 22.73
C LYS A 336 0.25 -26.91 22.72
N GLU A 337 0.08 -28.22 22.82
CA GLU A 337 -1.21 -28.88 23.00
C GLU A 337 -1.22 -29.60 24.36
N ASN A 338 -2.21 -29.34 25.18
CA ASN A 338 -2.41 -30.08 26.42
C ASN A 338 -3.20 -31.35 26.09
N LEU A 339 -2.58 -32.49 26.22
CA LEU A 339 -3.19 -33.79 25.97
C LEU A 339 -3.57 -34.52 27.24
N SER A 340 -3.41 -33.92 28.44
CA SER A 340 -3.69 -34.56 29.72
C SER A 340 -5.15 -35.02 29.84
N GLU A 341 -6.11 -34.14 29.48
CA GLU A 341 -7.54 -34.48 29.48
C GLU A 341 -7.86 -35.60 28.49
N LEU A 342 -7.25 -35.57 27.30
CA LEU A 342 -7.43 -36.61 26.29
C LEU A 342 -6.87 -37.95 26.76
N GLN A 343 -5.71 -37.95 27.42
CA GLN A 343 -5.10 -39.14 28.00
C GLN A 343 -5.93 -39.72 29.13
N GLU A 344 -6.54 -38.88 29.96
CA GLU A 344 -7.44 -39.29 31.01
C GLU A 344 -8.71 -39.96 30.46
N ILE A 345 -9.34 -39.34 29.45
CA ILE A 345 -10.50 -39.93 28.76
C ILE A 345 -10.14 -41.27 28.07
N VAL A 346 -8.98 -41.36 27.43
CA VAL A 346 -8.53 -42.61 26.80
C VAL A 346 -8.34 -43.70 27.85
N ARG A 347 -7.74 -43.36 28.97
CA ARG A 347 -7.58 -44.30 30.10
C ARG A 347 -8.91 -44.79 30.65
N GLU A 348 -9.85 -43.86 30.90
CA GLU A 348 -11.21 -44.24 31.33
C GLU A 348 -11.92 -45.16 30.33
N LEU A 349 -11.74 -44.92 29.04
CA LEU A 349 -12.32 -45.76 27.99
C LEU A 349 -11.64 -47.13 27.91
N GLU A 350 -10.34 -47.21 28.16
CA GLU A 350 -9.60 -48.49 28.21
C GLU A 350 -10.04 -49.29 29.43
N ASP A 351 -10.16 -48.66 30.61
CA ASP A 351 -10.62 -49.30 31.84
C ASP A 351 -12.07 -49.82 31.69
N ARG A 352 -12.97 -49.03 31.10
CA ARG A 352 -14.35 -49.50 30.82
C ARG A 352 -14.42 -50.61 29.80
N LYS A 353 -13.51 -50.61 28.82
CA LYS A 353 -13.43 -51.68 27.82
C LYS A 353 -12.96 -52.99 28.44
N GLU A 354 -12.03 -52.94 29.40
CA GLU A 354 -11.62 -54.14 30.18
C GLU A 354 -12.74 -54.66 31.04
N GLU A 355 -13.46 -53.77 31.81
CA GLU A 355 -14.62 -54.14 32.60
C GLU A 355 -15.71 -54.83 31.75
N LEU A 356 -16.00 -54.31 30.56
CA LEU A 356 -16.97 -54.92 29.61
C LEU A 356 -16.49 -56.27 29.08
N LYS A 357 -15.18 -56.47 28.87
CA LYS A 357 -14.63 -57.78 28.47
C LYS A 357 -14.76 -58.78 29.56
N ASP A 358 -14.45 -58.39 30.79
CA ASP A 358 -14.56 -59.30 31.95
C ASP A 358 -16.04 -59.64 32.26
N ALA A 359 -16.97 -58.70 32.11
CA ALA A 359 -18.38 -58.94 32.23
C ALA A 359 -18.93 -59.92 31.19
N ASN A 360 -18.50 -59.80 29.93
CA ASN A 360 -18.88 -60.74 28.83
C ASN A 360 -18.28 -62.15 29.00
N LEU A 361 -17.09 -62.25 29.63
CA LEU A 361 -16.48 -63.56 29.95
C LEU A 361 -17.16 -64.27 31.11
N ILE A 362 -17.95 -63.58 31.94
CA ILE A 362 -18.73 -64.15 33.02
C ILE A 362 -20.10 -64.68 32.55
N GLU A 363 -20.62 -64.15 31.41
CA GLU A 363 -21.90 -64.56 30.81
C GLU A 363 -21.78 -65.75 29.86
N GLU A 364 -20.57 -66.19 29.41
CA GLU A 364 -20.30 -67.47 28.72
C GLU A 364 -19.99 -68.60 29.73
#